data_e0090067d424540b24ea30fe92575018
#
_entry.id   e0090067d424540b24ea30fe92575018
#
_cell.length_a   1.000
_cell.length_b   1.000
_cell.length_c   1.000
_cell.angle_alpha   90.00
_cell.angle_beta   90.00
_cell.angle_gamma   90.00
#
_symmetry.space_group_name_H-M   'P 1'
#
loop_
_entity.id
_entity.type
_entity.pdbx_description
1 polymer ?
#
loop_
_entity_poly.entity_id
_entity_poly.type
_entity_poly.pdbx_seq_one_letter_code
_entity_poly.pdbx_strand_id
1 'polypeptide(L)'
;MSSTDTELDDQKMDEVLKGYNIPTQPKVMIDVMDECRKKEPNLIRIADIISRDVGLASAVLKTINSPFFGMRRKVESINQAVMLLGMKNIANLVTSYSMRQSINGKCAISLERFWDTATDVANISAALARKLSIDVTADEAYLLGLFIDCGIPILATKFVDYKTVLIEGNAAPDKEMTEIEDQHYSTNHAIIGYYTSRSWGLAEPVRQAILRHHDIDTLYQNDGDDESMRRDHLIAIQKMAENIAHTSRHLSEHHEWERVEQQTLDFIGIIQSEYDDMKEDIQEMLASE
;
A
#
# COMPACT_ATOMS: atom_id res chain seq x y z
N MET A 1 -10.97 22.37 4.27
CA MET A 1 -12.17 21.65 4.74
C MET A 1 -12.75 22.41 5.94
N SER A 2 -14.07 22.63 5.97
CA SER A 2 -14.71 23.26 7.11
C SER A 2 -14.85 22.24 8.25
N SER A 3 -15.01 22.71 9.51
CA SER A 3 -15.24 21.81 10.67
C SER A 3 -16.48 20.92 10.49
N THR A 4 -17.49 21.39 9.76
CA THR A 4 -18.70 20.67 9.41
C THR A 4 -18.46 19.51 8.41
N ASP A 5 -17.55 19.68 7.46
CA ASP A 5 -17.21 18.64 6.49
C ASP A 5 -16.46 17.48 7.19
N THR A 6 -15.60 17.82 8.17
CA THR A 6 -14.89 16.81 8.98
C THR A 6 -15.82 16.01 9.89
N GLU A 7 -16.81 16.68 10.55
CA GLU A 7 -17.79 16.00 11.41
C GLU A 7 -18.74 15.08 10.61
N LEU A 8 -19.17 15.51 9.42
CA LEU A 8 -20.01 14.69 8.53
C LEU A 8 -19.26 13.47 8.01
N ASP A 9 -17.98 13.59 7.75
CA ASP A 9 -17.12 12.52 7.28
C ASP A 9 -16.81 11.51 8.41
N ASP A 10 -16.63 11.97 9.65
CA ASP A 10 -16.50 11.11 10.82
C ASP A 10 -17.77 10.32 11.15
N GLN A 11 -18.96 10.93 11.02
CA GLN A 11 -20.24 10.23 11.18
C GLN A 11 -20.45 9.16 10.11
N LYS A 12 -20.10 9.45 8.86
CA LYS A 12 -20.14 8.46 7.77
C LYS A 12 -19.14 7.32 8.03
N MET A 13 -17.95 7.63 8.52
CA MET A 13 -16.95 6.63 8.89
C MET A 13 -17.53 5.64 9.90
N ASP A 14 -18.10 6.12 11.01
CA ASP A 14 -18.68 5.28 12.05
C ASP A 14 -19.84 4.41 11.52
N GLU A 15 -20.63 4.93 10.60
CA GLU A 15 -21.73 4.22 9.97
C GLU A 15 -21.25 3.10 9.04
N VAL A 16 -20.30 3.39 8.17
CA VAL A 16 -19.71 2.44 7.21
C VAL A 16 -18.92 1.36 7.95
N LEU A 17 -18.14 1.72 8.96
CA LEU A 17 -17.29 0.78 9.70
C LEU A 17 -18.08 -0.03 10.75
N LYS A 18 -19.34 0.28 10.97
CA LYS A 18 -20.19 -0.43 11.93
C LYS A 18 -20.29 -1.93 11.60
N GLY A 19 -19.79 -2.75 12.51
CA GLY A 19 -19.78 -4.22 12.35
C GLY A 19 -18.59 -4.76 11.54
N TYR A 20 -17.62 -3.91 11.19
CA TYR A 20 -16.30 -4.34 10.72
C TYR A 20 -15.30 -4.33 11.87
N ASN A 21 -14.41 -5.32 11.86
CA ASN A 21 -13.32 -5.38 12.85
C ASN A 21 -12.12 -4.59 12.30
N ILE A 22 -12.18 -3.26 12.45
CA ILE A 22 -11.07 -2.40 12.00
C ILE A 22 -9.88 -2.61 12.92
N PRO A 23 -8.70 -2.92 12.35
CA PRO A 23 -7.51 -3.15 13.15
C PRO A 23 -7.10 -1.89 13.91
N THR A 24 -6.84 -2.05 15.21
CA THR A 24 -6.32 -0.95 16.03
C THR A 24 -4.80 -0.86 15.94
N GLN A 25 -4.27 0.34 16.04
CA GLN A 25 -2.83 0.59 16.05
C GLN A 25 -2.18 -0.06 17.30
N PRO A 26 -1.19 -0.97 17.13
CA PRO A 26 -0.47 -1.53 18.25
C PRO A 26 0.38 -0.48 18.98
N LYS A 27 0.60 -0.71 20.27
CA LYS A 27 1.36 0.23 21.10
C LYS A 27 2.75 0.53 20.55
N VAL A 28 3.46 -0.46 20.01
CA VAL A 28 4.80 -0.26 19.42
C VAL A 28 4.76 0.75 18.26
N MET A 29 3.74 0.70 17.42
CA MET A 29 3.55 1.67 16.35
C MET A 29 3.31 3.08 16.92
N ILE A 30 2.40 3.20 17.89
CA ILE A 30 2.09 4.49 18.52
C ILE A 30 3.37 5.08 19.13
N ASP A 31 4.14 4.29 19.89
CA ASP A 31 5.37 4.74 20.55
C ASP A 31 6.44 5.22 19.53
N VAL A 32 6.57 4.54 18.37
CA VAL A 32 7.47 4.97 17.27
C VAL A 32 6.96 6.25 16.62
N MET A 33 5.66 6.32 16.29
CA MET A 33 5.08 7.50 15.65
C MET A 33 5.16 8.74 16.55
N ASP A 34 4.94 8.58 17.86
CA ASP A 34 5.07 9.67 18.83
C ASP A 34 6.51 10.18 18.92
N GLU A 35 7.49 9.27 18.82
CA GLU A 35 8.90 9.68 18.77
C GLU A 35 9.22 10.43 17.47
N CYS A 36 8.71 9.94 16.31
CA CYS A 36 8.90 10.59 15.01
C CYS A 36 8.28 12.00 14.92
N ARG A 37 7.18 12.26 15.65
CA ARG A 37 6.47 13.55 15.66
C ARG A 37 7.12 14.60 16.54
N LYS A 38 8.12 14.26 17.34
CA LYS A 38 8.81 15.22 18.21
C LYS A 38 9.56 16.27 17.40
N LYS A 39 9.72 17.45 17.98
CA LYS A 39 10.53 18.51 17.38
C LYS A 39 11.98 18.08 17.16
N GLU A 40 12.51 17.22 18.02
CA GLU A 40 13.84 16.63 17.96
C GLU A 40 13.71 15.10 18.13
N PRO A 41 13.43 14.35 17.05
CA PRO A 41 13.28 12.90 17.09
C PRO A 41 14.61 12.21 17.41
N ASN A 42 14.56 11.16 18.23
CA ASN A 42 15.75 10.41 18.61
C ASN A 42 15.75 9.02 17.96
N LEU A 43 16.59 8.83 16.92
CA LEU A 43 16.72 7.57 16.20
C LEU A 43 17.16 6.39 17.09
N ILE A 44 17.99 6.64 18.11
CA ILE A 44 18.41 5.61 19.08
C ILE A 44 17.21 5.11 19.87
N ARG A 45 16.33 6.03 20.29
CA ARG A 45 15.11 5.68 21.02
C ARG A 45 14.14 4.90 20.13
N ILE A 46 14.01 5.25 18.87
CA ILE A 46 13.22 4.49 17.87
C ILE A 46 13.79 3.07 17.77
N ALA A 47 15.09 2.92 17.62
CA ALA A 47 15.74 1.62 17.55
C ALA A 47 15.52 0.78 18.84
N ASP A 48 15.56 1.41 20.02
CA ASP A 48 15.25 0.74 21.28
C ASP A 48 13.80 0.25 21.35
N ILE A 49 12.83 1.05 20.89
CA ILE A 49 11.42 0.67 20.84
C ILE A 49 11.25 -0.56 19.93
N ILE A 50 11.80 -0.51 18.71
CA ILE A 50 11.73 -1.59 17.73
C ILE A 50 12.39 -2.86 18.27
N SER A 51 13.55 -2.75 18.92
CA SER A 51 14.32 -3.90 19.44
C SER A 51 13.60 -4.69 20.53
N ARG A 52 12.59 -4.13 21.17
CA ARG A 52 11.78 -4.83 22.19
C ARG A 52 10.74 -5.78 21.60
N ASP A 53 10.42 -5.61 20.31
CA ASP A 53 9.54 -6.50 19.55
C ASP A 53 10.37 -7.32 18.57
N VAL A 54 10.57 -8.61 18.87
CA VAL A 54 11.43 -9.52 18.09
C VAL A 54 10.89 -9.69 16.66
N GLY A 55 9.58 -9.73 16.49
CA GLY A 55 8.94 -9.86 15.18
C GLY A 55 9.18 -8.62 14.33
N LEU A 56 8.94 -7.43 14.88
CA LEU A 56 9.19 -6.16 14.22
C LEU A 56 10.67 -5.97 13.90
N ALA A 57 11.57 -6.26 14.85
CA ALA A 57 13.01 -6.17 14.62
C ALA A 57 13.46 -7.08 13.48
N SER A 58 12.97 -8.32 13.42
CA SER A 58 13.24 -9.26 12.34
C SER A 58 12.70 -8.76 11.00
N ALA A 59 11.48 -8.21 10.97
CA ALA A 59 10.88 -7.65 9.77
C ALA A 59 11.72 -6.47 9.24
N VAL A 60 12.12 -5.52 10.09
CA VAL A 60 12.96 -4.38 9.72
C VAL A 60 14.30 -4.84 9.13
N LEU A 61 14.97 -5.81 9.78
CA LEU A 61 16.24 -6.34 9.27
C LEU A 61 16.07 -7.11 7.96
N LYS A 62 15.01 -7.88 7.80
CA LYS A 62 14.69 -8.58 6.54
C LYS A 62 14.49 -7.56 5.41
N THR A 63 13.68 -6.54 5.64
CA THR A 63 13.35 -5.53 4.63
C THR A 63 14.57 -4.74 4.17
N ILE A 64 15.39 -4.20 5.09
CA ILE A 64 16.58 -3.43 4.69
C ILE A 64 17.61 -4.27 3.95
N ASN A 65 17.66 -5.58 4.21
CA ASN A 65 18.58 -6.50 3.54
C ASN A 65 18.02 -7.08 2.23
N SER A 66 16.80 -6.71 1.83
CA SER A 66 16.27 -7.13 0.53
C SER A 66 17.00 -6.42 -0.62
N PRO A 67 17.04 -7.00 -1.82
CA PRO A 67 17.69 -6.42 -3.00
C PRO A 67 17.21 -5.01 -3.34
N PHE A 68 15.95 -4.71 -3.04
CA PHE A 68 15.34 -3.40 -3.28
C PHE A 68 16.01 -2.24 -2.53
N PHE A 69 16.66 -2.51 -1.40
CA PHE A 69 17.40 -1.49 -0.66
C PHE A 69 18.88 -1.38 -1.10
N GLY A 70 19.36 -2.30 -1.93
CA GLY A 70 20.69 -2.23 -2.56
C GLY A 70 21.86 -2.18 -1.57
N MET A 71 21.70 -2.79 -0.38
CA MET A 71 22.75 -2.76 0.64
C MET A 71 23.96 -3.58 0.21
N ARG A 72 25.13 -2.94 0.10
CA ARG A 72 26.38 -3.62 -0.25
C ARG A 72 26.87 -4.62 0.79
N ARG A 73 26.44 -4.48 2.03
CA ARG A 73 26.78 -5.35 3.16
C ARG A 73 25.54 -5.58 3.99
N LYS A 74 25.44 -6.79 4.54
CA LYS A 74 24.34 -7.16 5.42
C LYS A 74 24.28 -6.26 6.65
N VAL A 75 23.10 -5.73 6.92
CA VAL A 75 22.78 -4.95 8.12
C VAL A 75 22.33 -5.92 9.21
N GLU A 76 23.02 -5.93 10.34
CA GLU A 76 22.80 -6.90 11.42
C GLU A 76 22.28 -6.30 12.73
N SER A 77 22.17 -4.97 12.80
CA SER A 77 21.66 -4.29 13.99
C SER A 77 20.52 -3.32 13.67
N ILE A 78 19.54 -3.25 14.57
CA ILE A 78 18.41 -2.31 14.44
C ILE A 78 18.89 -0.86 14.47
N ASN A 79 19.87 -0.52 15.33
CA ASN A 79 20.47 0.82 15.33
C ASN A 79 21.01 1.21 13.95
N GLN A 80 21.75 0.32 13.31
CA GLN A 80 22.26 0.55 11.97
C GLN A 80 21.14 0.66 10.94
N ALA A 81 20.12 -0.22 11.02
CA ALA A 81 18.96 -0.20 10.14
C ALA A 81 18.21 1.15 10.23
N VAL A 82 17.93 1.61 11.44
CA VAL A 82 17.22 2.88 11.68
C VAL A 82 18.02 4.07 11.16
N MET A 83 19.36 4.08 11.33
CA MET A 83 20.23 5.14 10.82
C MET A 83 20.29 5.16 9.29
N LEU A 84 20.32 4.01 8.63
CA LEU A 84 20.41 3.90 7.18
C LEU A 84 19.07 4.21 6.50
N LEU A 85 17.98 3.70 7.05
CA LEU A 85 16.62 3.90 6.50
C LEU A 85 16.11 5.32 6.77
N GLY A 86 16.50 5.89 7.90
CA GLY A 86 15.96 7.15 8.35
C GLY A 86 14.54 7.02 8.91
N MET A 87 14.05 8.12 9.46
CA MET A 87 12.83 8.17 10.25
C MET A 87 11.57 7.83 9.45
N LYS A 88 11.43 8.35 8.22
CA LYS A 88 10.25 8.13 7.38
C LYS A 88 10.10 6.66 6.99
N ASN A 89 11.17 6.05 6.46
CA ASN A 89 11.14 4.64 6.06
C ASN A 89 10.86 3.72 7.26
N ILE A 90 11.47 4.02 8.41
CA ILE A 90 11.19 3.25 9.65
C ILE A 90 9.74 3.40 10.07
N ALA A 91 9.16 4.59 10.04
CA ALA A 91 7.76 4.81 10.36
C ALA A 91 6.84 3.98 9.44
N ASN A 92 7.12 3.98 8.12
CA ASN A 92 6.36 3.20 7.16
C ASN A 92 6.50 1.70 7.39
N LEU A 93 7.71 1.19 7.64
CA LEU A 93 7.93 -0.23 7.93
C LEU A 93 7.22 -0.69 9.21
N VAL A 94 7.26 0.16 10.26
CA VAL A 94 6.54 -0.13 11.52
C VAL A 94 5.04 -0.13 11.28
N THR A 95 4.51 0.83 10.52
CA THR A 95 3.10 0.90 10.15
C THR A 95 2.68 -0.35 9.37
N SER A 96 3.46 -0.73 8.39
CA SER A 96 3.26 -1.91 7.55
C SER A 96 3.20 -3.21 8.34
N TYR A 97 4.22 -3.44 9.16
CA TYR A 97 4.29 -4.61 10.04
C TYR A 97 3.11 -4.64 11.02
N SER A 98 2.79 -3.49 11.62
CA SER A 98 1.71 -3.36 12.57
C SER A 98 0.35 -3.69 11.96
N MET A 99 0.10 -3.24 10.73
CA MET A 99 -1.13 -3.55 10.00
C MET A 99 -1.27 -5.06 9.76
N ARG A 100 -0.21 -5.69 9.24
CA ARG A 100 -0.17 -7.14 9.03
C ARG A 100 -0.48 -7.93 10.31
N GLN A 101 0.07 -7.51 11.46
CA GLN A 101 -0.14 -8.18 12.75
C GLN A 101 -1.52 -7.91 13.37
N SER A 102 -2.15 -6.80 13.00
CA SER A 102 -3.45 -6.40 13.57
C SER A 102 -4.63 -7.10 12.93
N ILE A 103 -4.48 -7.64 11.71
CA ILE A 103 -5.49 -8.46 11.03
C ILE A 103 -5.18 -9.93 11.26
N ASN A 104 -5.97 -10.56 12.09
CA ASN A 104 -5.81 -11.97 12.44
C ASN A 104 -7.16 -12.64 12.64
N GLY A 105 -7.15 -13.98 12.79
CA GLY A 105 -8.35 -14.78 13.00
C GLY A 105 -8.78 -15.57 11.76
N LYS A 106 -10.03 -16.04 11.76
CA LYS A 106 -10.59 -16.82 10.66
C LYS A 106 -10.87 -15.89 9.48
N CYS A 107 -10.27 -16.16 8.35
CA CYS A 107 -10.35 -15.34 7.14
C CYS A 107 -10.70 -16.22 5.92
N ALA A 108 -11.51 -15.70 5.00
CA ALA A 108 -11.90 -16.41 3.78
C ALA A 108 -10.74 -16.58 2.79
N ILE A 109 -9.68 -15.77 2.92
CA ILE A 109 -8.48 -15.82 2.07
C ILE A 109 -7.23 -16.18 2.90
N SER A 110 -6.13 -16.50 2.20
CA SER A 110 -4.82 -16.65 2.83
C SER A 110 -4.21 -15.28 3.12
N LEU A 111 -4.19 -14.89 4.41
CA LEU A 111 -3.55 -13.64 4.84
C LEU A 111 -2.04 -13.63 4.54
N GLU A 112 -1.36 -14.78 4.63
CA GLU A 112 0.05 -14.89 4.30
C GLU A 112 0.31 -14.49 2.83
N ARG A 113 -0.40 -15.12 1.89
CA ARG A 113 -0.27 -14.80 0.47
C ARG A 113 -0.64 -13.37 0.15
N PHE A 114 -1.70 -12.86 0.78
CA PHE A 114 -2.13 -11.48 0.61
C PHE A 114 -1.00 -10.51 0.98
N TRP A 115 -0.43 -10.66 2.19
CA TRP A 115 0.62 -9.77 2.65
C TRP A 115 1.95 -9.94 1.91
N ASP A 116 2.25 -11.13 1.41
CA ASP A 116 3.42 -11.35 0.57
C ASP A 116 3.27 -10.63 -0.77
N THR A 117 2.07 -10.69 -1.40
CA THR A 117 1.78 -9.91 -2.61
C THR A 117 1.82 -8.40 -2.35
N ALA A 118 1.18 -7.92 -1.28
CA ALA A 118 1.21 -6.51 -0.92
C ALA A 118 2.64 -6.00 -0.65
N THR A 119 3.51 -6.85 -0.08
CA THR A 119 4.93 -6.51 0.14
C THR A 119 5.70 -6.39 -1.17
N ASP A 120 5.47 -7.28 -2.14
CA ASP A 120 6.10 -7.19 -3.47
C ASP A 120 5.65 -5.91 -4.17
N VAL A 121 4.34 -5.66 -4.21
CA VAL A 121 3.79 -4.42 -4.81
C VAL A 121 4.40 -3.18 -4.15
N ALA A 122 4.52 -3.16 -2.83
CA ALA A 122 5.14 -2.05 -2.10
C ALA A 122 6.62 -1.84 -2.49
N ASN A 123 7.39 -2.92 -2.56
CA ASN A 123 8.80 -2.86 -2.97
C ASN A 123 8.95 -2.37 -4.42
N ILE A 124 8.13 -2.88 -5.32
CA ILE A 124 8.11 -2.48 -6.74
C ILE A 124 7.71 -1.02 -6.86
N SER A 125 6.67 -0.57 -6.15
CA SER A 125 6.22 0.83 -6.14
C SER A 125 7.34 1.77 -5.70
N ALA A 126 8.08 1.39 -4.64
CA ALA A 126 9.22 2.17 -4.17
C ALA A 126 10.37 2.20 -5.19
N ALA A 127 10.61 1.10 -5.90
CA ALA A 127 11.64 1.02 -6.95
C ALA A 127 11.26 1.90 -8.16
N LEU A 128 10.00 1.86 -8.61
CA LEU A 128 9.48 2.71 -9.67
C LEU A 128 9.59 4.19 -9.31
N ALA A 129 9.16 4.58 -8.10
CA ALA A 129 9.25 5.96 -7.64
C ALA A 129 10.68 6.53 -7.63
N ARG A 130 11.71 5.67 -7.45
CA ARG A 130 13.11 6.10 -7.55
C ARG A 130 13.60 6.30 -8.99
N LYS A 131 12.99 5.60 -9.95
CA LYS A 131 13.35 5.65 -11.38
C LYS A 131 12.61 6.76 -12.12
N LEU A 132 11.41 7.08 -11.68
CA LEU A 132 10.54 8.09 -12.29
C LEU A 132 10.87 9.50 -11.76
N SER A 133 10.75 10.51 -12.66
CA SER A 133 10.98 11.93 -12.32
C SER A 133 9.65 12.61 -11.97
N ILE A 134 9.00 12.14 -10.91
CA ILE A 134 7.69 12.63 -10.46
C ILE A 134 7.74 13.03 -8.97
N ASP A 135 6.77 13.83 -8.53
CA ASP A 135 6.70 14.30 -7.12
C ASP A 135 6.02 13.27 -6.20
N VAL A 136 6.60 12.06 -6.15
CA VAL A 136 6.23 11.01 -5.19
C VAL A 136 7.50 10.41 -4.63
N THR A 137 7.59 10.32 -3.32
CA THR A 137 8.73 9.69 -2.68
C THR A 137 8.60 8.17 -2.67
N ALA A 138 9.73 7.47 -2.68
CA ALA A 138 9.74 6.00 -2.59
C ALA A 138 9.02 5.49 -1.32
N ASP A 139 9.06 6.27 -0.24
CA ASP A 139 8.42 5.94 1.03
C ASP A 139 6.89 5.96 0.92
N GLU A 140 6.34 6.95 0.21
CA GLU A 140 4.90 7.08 -0.02
C GLU A 140 4.40 5.99 -0.97
N ALA A 141 5.15 5.74 -2.05
CA ALA A 141 4.84 4.67 -2.97
C ALA A 141 4.86 3.29 -2.28
N TYR A 142 5.87 3.04 -1.43
CA TYR A 142 5.93 1.83 -0.60
C TYR A 142 4.70 1.69 0.30
N LEU A 143 4.37 2.76 1.01
CA LEU A 143 3.24 2.75 1.94
C LEU A 143 1.92 2.52 1.21
N LEU A 144 1.71 3.19 0.07
CA LEU A 144 0.53 2.95 -0.77
C LEU A 144 0.46 1.50 -1.22
N GLY A 145 1.53 0.96 -1.82
CA GLY A 145 1.56 -0.42 -2.31
C GLY A 145 1.23 -1.46 -1.26
N LEU A 146 1.53 -1.18 0.00
CA LEU A 146 1.16 -2.07 1.09
C LEU A 146 -0.29 -1.91 1.55
N PHE A 147 -0.85 -0.70 1.44
CA PHE A 147 -2.17 -0.37 1.98
C PHE A 147 -3.27 -0.32 0.92
N ILE A 148 -2.94 -0.37 -0.37
CA ILE A 148 -3.91 -0.19 -1.46
C ILE A 148 -5.13 -1.08 -1.29
N ASP A 149 -4.91 -2.35 -1.01
CA ASP A 149 -5.92 -3.39 -0.85
C ASP A 149 -6.19 -3.76 0.62
N CYS A 150 -5.81 -2.91 1.59
CA CYS A 150 -5.96 -3.25 3.01
C CYS A 150 -7.39 -3.49 3.47
N GLY A 151 -8.40 -3.10 2.69
CA GLY A 151 -9.81 -3.43 2.90
C GLY A 151 -10.16 -4.89 2.61
N ILE A 152 -9.45 -5.54 1.66
CA ILE A 152 -9.68 -6.95 1.28
C ILE A 152 -9.62 -7.90 2.48
N PRO A 153 -8.55 -7.95 3.28
CA PRO A 153 -8.51 -8.84 4.43
C PRO A 153 -9.55 -8.52 5.50
N ILE A 154 -9.99 -7.27 5.62
CA ILE A 154 -11.05 -6.87 6.56
C ILE A 154 -12.41 -7.43 6.09
N LEU A 155 -12.74 -7.29 4.80
CA LEU A 155 -13.92 -7.90 4.20
C LEU A 155 -13.87 -9.43 4.31
N ALA A 156 -12.72 -10.03 4.02
CA ALA A 156 -12.53 -11.47 4.09
C ALA A 156 -12.60 -12.07 5.50
N THR A 157 -12.40 -11.28 6.56
CA THR A 157 -12.66 -11.72 7.94
C THR A 157 -14.14 -11.66 8.29
N LYS A 158 -14.90 -10.77 7.68
CA LYS A 158 -16.34 -10.58 7.92
C LYS A 158 -17.19 -11.52 7.08
N PHE A 159 -16.88 -11.68 5.79
CA PHE A 159 -17.67 -12.43 4.83
C PHE A 159 -17.00 -13.77 4.48
N VAL A 160 -17.66 -14.87 4.80
CA VAL A 160 -17.10 -16.23 4.60
C VAL A 160 -17.03 -16.65 3.13
N ASP A 161 -17.83 -16.02 2.28
CA ASP A 161 -17.93 -16.22 0.83
C ASP A 161 -17.05 -15.24 0.02
N TYR A 162 -16.34 -14.34 0.69
CA TYR A 162 -15.57 -13.28 0.02
C TYR A 162 -14.55 -13.81 -1.01
N LYS A 163 -13.96 -14.99 -0.76
CA LYS A 163 -13.10 -15.65 -1.74
C LYS A 163 -13.81 -15.93 -3.06
N THR A 164 -15.10 -16.30 -3.01
CA THR A 164 -15.89 -16.56 -4.22
C THR A 164 -16.12 -15.28 -5.00
N VAL A 165 -16.40 -14.19 -4.31
CA VAL A 165 -16.57 -12.85 -4.91
C VAL A 165 -15.28 -12.36 -5.55
N LEU A 166 -14.11 -12.56 -4.91
CA LEU A 166 -12.81 -12.26 -5.54
C LEU A 166 -12.57 -13.06 -6.83
N ILE A 167 -12.95 -14.35 -6.84
CA ILE A 167 -12.81 -15.18 -8.06
C ILE A 167 -13.75 -14.67 -9.15
N GLU A 168 -14.98 -14.29 -8.81
CA GLU A 168 -15.94 -13.69 -9.73
C GLU A 168 -15.39 -12.39 -10.34
N GLY A 169 -14.85 -11.49 -9.51
CA GLY A 169 -14.27 -10.24 -9.96
C GLY A 169 -13.08 -10.42 -10.89
N ASN A 170 -12.17 -11.30 -10.53
CA ASN A 170 -11.00 -11.60 -11.38
C ASN A 170 -11.37 -12.27 -12.71
N ALA A 171 -12.54 -12.88 -12.81
CA ALA A 171 -13.05 -13.51 -14.03
C ALA A 171 -13.92 -12.57 -14.89
N ALA A 172 -14.18 -11.35 -14.43
CA ALA A 172 -15.06 -10.37 -15.07
C ALA A 172 -14.25 -9.19 -15.67
N PRO A 173 -13.70 -9.32 -16.88
CA PRO A 173 -12.79 -8.32 -17.45
C PRO A 173 -13.44 -6.95 -17.70
N ASP A 174 -14.77 -6.90 -17.82
CA ASP A 174 -15.53 -5.68 -18.13
C ASP A 174 -16.11 -4.98 -16.87
N LYS A 175 -15.81 -5.49 -15.67
CA LYS A 175 -16.30 -4.91 -14.41
C LYS A 175 -15.16 -4.63 -13.45
N GLU A 176 -15.32 -3.56 -12.69
CA GLU A 176 -14.42 -3.30 -11.57
C GLU A 176 -14.69 -4.24 -10.39
N MET A 177 -13.64 -4.63 -9.67
CA MET A 177 -13.80 -5.45 -8.45
C MET A 177 -14.73 -4.77 -7.45
N THR A 178 -14.63 -3.46 -7.30
CA THR A 178 -15.46 -2.66 -6.40
C THR A 178 -16.95 -2.72 -6.74
N GLU A 179 -17.31 -2.76 -8.02
CA GLU A 179 -18.71 -2.90 -8.45
C GLU A 179 -19.31 -4.26 -8.04
N ILE A 180 -18.51 -5.31 -8.16
CA ILE A 180 -18.93 -6.67 -7.79
C ILE A 180 -19.09 -6.78 -6.27
N GLU A 181 -18.14 -6.24 -5.51
CA GLU A 181 -18.23 -6.18 -4.06
C GLU A 181 -19.46 -5.38 -3.58
N ASP A 182 -19.75 -4.23 -4.20
CA ASP A 182 -20.90 -3.39 -3.89
C ASP A 182 -22.22 -4.13 -4.13
N GLN A 183 -22.33 -4.96 -5.17
CA GLN A 183 -23.48 -5.80 -5.45
C GLN A 183 -23.72 -6.86 -4.37
N HIS A 184 -22.63 -7.43 -3.82
CA HIS A 184 -22.73 -8.48 -2.78
C HIS A 184 -22.86 -7.92 -1.37
N TYR A 185 -22.19 -6.82 -1.06
CA TYR A 185 -21.97 -6.37 0.33
C TYR A 185 -22.42 -4.95 0.61
N SER A 186 -22.88 -4.19 -0.43
CA SER A 186 -23.20 -2.75 -0.35
C SER A 186 -22.03 -1.89 0.17
N THR A 187 -20.83 -2.34 -0.02
CA THR A 187 -19.54 -1.68 0.23
C THR A 187 -18.43 -2.45 -0.47
N ASN A 188 -17.26 -1.84 -0.61
CA ASN A 188 -16.12 -2.44 -1.28
C ASN A 188 -14.83 -2.22 -0.49
N HIS A 189 -13.75 -2.92 -0.91
CA HIS A 189 -12.46 -2.87 -0.23
C HIS A 189 -11.81 -1.48 -0.29
N ALA A 190 -12.04 -0.70 -1.34
CA ALA A 190 -11.49 0.65 -1.47
C ALA A 190 -12.08 1.60 -0.41
N ILE A 191 -13.38 1.54 -0.16
CA ILE A 191 -14.07 2.30 0.90
C ILE A 191 -13.57 1.87 2.29
N ILE A 192 -13.55 0.57 2.57
CA ILE A 192 -13.05 0.05 3.86
C ILE A 192 -11.57 0.38 4.06
N GLY A 193 -10.76 0.29 3.00
CA GLY A 193 -9.35 0.67 2.99
C GLY A 193 -9.14 2.15 3.26
N TYR A 194 -9.92 3.02 2.64
CA TYR A 194 -9.89 4.48 2.88
C TYR A 194 -10.09 4.81 4.36
N TYR A 195 -11.18 4.33 4.96
CA TYR A 195 -11.48 4.62 6.36
C TYR A 195 -10.48 3.96 7.32
N THR A 196 -10.00 2.77 6.99
CA THR A 196 -8.94 2.10 7.76
C THR A 196 -7.65 2.92 7.73
N SER A 197 -7.19 3.33 6.54
CA SER A 197 -5.98 4.15 6.38
C SER A 197 -6.11 5.51 7.08
N ARG A 198 -7.32 6.09 7.09
CA ARG A 198 -7.62 7.31 7.85
C ARG A 198 -7.48 7.08 9.36
N SER A 199 -8.04 6.01 9.90
CA SER A 199 -7.92 5.66 11.32
C SER A 199 -6.46 5.38 11.74
N TRP A 200 -5.62 5.02 10.78
CA TRP A 200 -4.19 4.78 10.94
C TRP A 200 -3.33 6.03 10.70
N GLY A 201 -3.95 7.16 10.32
CA GLY A 201 -3.28 8.45 10.18
C GLY A 201 -2.40 8.59 8.94
N LEU A 202 -2.72 7.85 7.86
CA LEU A 202 -2.04 8.01 6.57
C LEU A 202 -2.35 9.38 5.95
N ALA A 203 -1.43 9.88 5.13
CA ALA A 203 -1.57 11.16 4.44
C ALA A 203 -2.74 11.15 3.45
N GLU A 204 -3.38 12.32 3.24
CA GLU A 204 -4.55 12.44 2.38
C GLU A 204 -4.34 11.91 0.96
N PRO A 205 -3.25 12.24 0.24
CA PRO A 205 -3.06 11.71 -1.11
C PRO A 205 -3.02 10.18 -1.16
N VAL A 206 -2.44 9.52 -0.14
CA VAL A 206 -2.39 8.06 -0.02
C VAL A 206 -3.80 7.50 0.23
N ARG A 207 -4.58 8.13 1.12
CA ARG A 207 -5.96 7.71 1.42
C ARG A 207 -6.87 7.84 0.21
N GLN A 208 -6.75 8.95 -0.53
CA GLN A 208 -7.51 9.19 -1.75
C GLN A 208 -7.09 8.24 -2.88
N ALA A 209 -5.81 7.88 -2.97
CA ALA A 209 -5.35 6.85 -3.89
C ALA A 209 -5.98 5.49 -3.56
N ILE A 210 -6.05 5.09 -2.30
CA ILE A 210 -6.74 3.86 -1.85
C ILE A 210 -8.22 3.89 -2.24
N LEU A 211 -8.90 5.02 -2.08
CA LEU A 211 -10.32 5.14 -2.39
C LEU A 211 -10.60 5.01 -3.89
N ARG A 212 -9.71 5.53 -4.74
CA ARG A 212 -9.98 5.78 -6.17
C ARG A 212 -9.22 4.87 -7.14
N HIS A 213 -8.44 3.92 -6.67
CA HIS A 213 -7.57 3.13 -7.55
C HIS A 213 -8.31 2.25 -8.56
N HIS A 214 -9.61 2.01 -8.36
CA HIS A 214 -10.48 1.33 -9.32
C HIS A 214 -11.40 2.27 -10.12
N ASP A 215 -11.31 3.59 -9.95
CA ASP A 215 -12.14 4.56 -10.69
C ASP A 215 -11.54 4.78 -12.11
N ILE A 216 -11.43 3.72 -12.92
CA ILE A 216 -10.69 3.71 -14.19
C ILE A 216 -11.12 4.84 -15.13
N ASP A 217 -12.43 5.12 -15.23
CA ASP A 217 -12.98 6.13 -16.14
C ASP A 217 -12.57 7.56 -15.78
N THR A 218 -12.17 7.81 -14.53
CA THR A 218 -11.78 9.13 -14.03
C THR A 218 -10.32 9.20 -13.58
N LEU A 219 -9.53 8.16 -13.83
CA LEU A 219 -8.11 8.16 -13.52
C LEU A 219 -7.41 9.34 -14.21
N TYR A 220 -6.52 10.00 -13.45
CA TYR A 220 -5.70 11.11 -13.93
C TYR A 220 -6.47 12.36 -14.33
N GLN A 221 -7.77 12.44 -14.07
CA GLN A 221 -8.57 13.64 -14.18
C GLN A 221 -8.42 14.44 -12.87
N ASN A 222 -7.30 15.15 -12.74
CA ASN A 222 -7.02 15.94 -11.54
C ASN A 222 -7.66 17.34 -11.64
N ASP A 223 -7.94 17.95 -10.47
CA ASP A 223 -8.51 19.29 -10.37
C ASP A 223 -7.44 20.40 -10.53
N GLY A 224 -6.20 20.02 -10.87
CA GLY A 224 -5.06 20.92 -11.08
C GLY A 224 -4.39 21.41 -9.81
N ASP A 225 -4.73 20.83 -8.66
CA ASP A 225 -4.04 21.08 -7.39
C ASP A 225 -2.94 20.03 -7.13
N ASP A 226 -1.96 20.39 -6.27
CA ASP A 226 -0.80 19.56 -5.98
C ASP A 226 -1.17 18.23 -5.30
N GLU A 227 -2.22 18.19 -4.47
CA GLU A 227 -2.65 16.98 -3.77
C GLU A 227 -3.30 15.98 -4.74
N SER A 228 -4.15 16.45 -5.64
CA SER A 228 -4.75 15.62 -6.69
C SER A 228 -3.70 15.07 -7.65
N MET A 229 -2.73 15.89 -8.05
CA MET A 229 -1.62 15.46 -8.90
C MET A 229 -0.79 14.37 -8.20
N ARG A 230 -0.50 14.56 -6.92
CA ARG A 230 0.27 13.59 -6.12
C ARG A 230 -0.47 12.27 -5.94
N ARG A 231 -1.80 12.31 -5.70
CA ARG A 231 -2.67 11.14 -5.68
C ARG A 231 -2.58 10.36 -6.99
N ASP A 232 -2.70 11.05 -8.12
CA ASP A 232 -2.72 10.44 -9.44
C ASP A 232 -1.36 9.83 -9.81
N HIS A 233 -0.24 10.46 -9.45
CA HIS A 233 1.08 9.86 -9.55
C HIS A 233 1.23 8.59 -8.71
N LEU A 234 0.67 8.58 -7.48
CA LEU A 234 0.66 7.41 -6.61
C LEU A 234 -0.14 6.26 -7.24
N ILE A 235 -1.32 6.53 -7.79
CA ILE A 235 -2.14 5.53 -8.50
C ILE A 235 -1.40 4.99 -9.73
N ALA A 236 -0.77 5.85 -10.52
CA ALA A 236 -0.02 5.43 -11.71
C ALA A 236 1.13 4.48 -11.36
N ILE A 237 1.94 4.81 -10.34
CA ILE A 237 2.99 3.91 -9.84
C ILE A 237 2.39 2.59 -9.38
N GLN A 238 1.26 2.65 -8.68
CA GLN A 238 0.58 1.47 -8.16
C GLN A 238 0.13 0.53 -9.28
N LYS A 239 -0.52 1.05 -10.33
CA LYS A 239 -0.96 0.26 -11.49
C LYS A 239 0.21 -0.41 -12.20
N MET A 240 1.31 0.33 -12.41
CA MET A 240 2.56 -0.25 -12.95
C MET A 240 3.10 -1.37 -12.04
N ALA A 241 3.13 -1.15 -10.73
CA ALA A 241 3.66 -2.10 -9.76
C ALA A 241 2.83 -3.38 -9.68
N GLU A 242 1.50 -3.27 -9.71
CA GLU A 242 0.58 -4.41 -9.74
C GLU A 242 0.80 -5.27 -10.99
N ASN A 243 0.93 -4.65 -12.17
CA ASN A 243 1.22 -5.38 -13.39
C ASN A 243 2.57 -6.11 -13.33
N ILE A 244 3.62 -5.46 -12.80
CA ILE A 244 4.94 -6.10 -12.65
C ILE A 244 4.86 -7.26 -11.66
N ALA A 245 4.23 -7.07 -10.50
CA ALA A 245 4.06 -8.12 -9.50
C ALA A 245 3.24 -9.31 -10.04
N HIS A 246 2.13 -9.03 -10.75
CA HIS A 246 1.28 -10.05 -11.35
C HIS A 246 2.04 -10.88 -12.39
N THR A 247 2.67 -10.22 -13.36
CA THR A 247 3.39 -10.88 -14.45
C THR A 247 4.65 -11.62 -13.97
N SER A 248 5.25 -11.23 -12.84
CA SER A 248 6.38 -11.95 -12.24
C SER A 248 5.96 -13.25 -11.54
N ARG A 249 4.74 -13.31 -11.01
CA ARG A 249 4.21 -14.49 -10.29
C ARG A 249 3.38 -15.41 -11.20
N HIS A 250 2.69 -14.82 -12.15
CA HIS A 250 1.76 -15.48 -13.06
C HIS A 250 2.16 -15.14 -14.48
N LEU A 251 2.36 -16.11 -15.32
CA LEU A 251 2.63 -15.92 -16.76
C LEU A 251 1.35 -15.56 -17.55
N SER A 252 0.41 -14.87 -16.90
CA SER A 252 -0.87 -14.44 -17.47
C SER A 252 -0.92 -12.91 -17.57
N GLU A 253 -1.72 -12.42 -18.50
CA GLU A 253 -2.01 -11.01 -18.66
C GLU A 253 -2.78 -10.46 -17.45
N HIS A 254 -2.61 -9.18 -17.16
CA HIS A 254 -3.30 -8.48 -16.09
C HIS A 254 -4.38 -7.59 -16.72
N HIS A 255 -5.63 -8.05 -16.75
CA HIS A 255 -6.71 -7.41 -17.51
C HIS A 255 -6.95 -5.94 -17.14
N GLU A 256 -6.82 -5.59 -15.88
CA GLU A 256 -6.96 -4.19 -15.48
C GLU A 256 -5.84 -3.34 -16.08
N TRP A 257 -4.60 -3.84 -16.12
CA TRP A 257 -3.48 -3.14 -16.74
C TRP A 257 -3.72 -2.89 -18.22
N GLU A 258 -4.22 -3.86 -18.98
CA GLU A 258 -4.52 -3.72 -20.41
C GLU A 258 -5.48 -2.54 -20.68
N ARG A 259 -6.38 -2.27 -19.74
CA ARG A 259 -7.36 -1.17 -19.86
C ARG A 259 -6.76 0.20 -19.53
N VAL A 260 -5.76 0.27 -18.66
CA VAL A 260 -5.19 1.54 -18.16
C VAL A 260 -3.78 1.83 -18.63
N GLU A 261 -3.10 0.89 -19.29
CA GLU A 261 -1.69 0.99 -19.66
C GLU A 261 -1.37 2.29 -20.39
N GLN A 262 -2.02 2.54 -21.52
CA GLN A 262 -1.72 3.70 -22.37
C GLN A 262 -1.93 5.02 -21.61
N GLN A 263 -3.05 5.17 -20.91
CA GLN A 263 -3.35 6.39 -20.16
C GLN A 263 -2.39 6.59 -18.97
N THR A 264 -1.93 5.49 -18.36
CA THR A 264 -0.96 5.54 -17.24
C THR A 264 0.40 5.98 -17.73
N LEU A 265 0.90 5.39 -18.82
CA LEU A 265 2.18 5.76 -19.42
C LEU A 265 2.19 7.20 -19.95
N ASP A 266 1.11 7.62 -20.61
CA ASP A 266 0.94 8.99 -21.09
C ASP A 266 0.91 9.99 -19.93
N PHE A 267 0.23 9.68 -18.83
CA PHE A 267 0.16 10.52 -17.64
C PHE A 267 1.53 10.68 -16.96
N ILE A 268 2.28 9.60 -16.83
CA ILE A 268 3.65 9.62 -16.27
C ILE A 268 4.65 10.28 -17.24
N GLY A 269 4.34 10.30 -18.53
CA GLY A 269 5.19 10.87 -19.58
C GLY A 269 6.33 9.95 -20.00
N ILE A 270 6.13 8.64 -20.00
CA ILE A 270 7.09 7.62 -20.46
C ILE A 270 6.51 6.83 -21.63
N ILE A 271 7.39 6.29 -22.49
CA ILE A 271 6.99 5.40 -23.58
C ILE A 271 7.05 3.93 -23.16
N GLN A 272 6.39 3.07 -23.94
CA GLN A 272 6.29 1.63 -23.67
C GLN A 272 7.67 0.98 -23.43
N SER A 273 8.66 1.29 -24.29
CA SER A 273 10.00 0.68 -24.13
C SER A 273 10.70 1.07 -22.83
N GLU A 274 10.47 2.28 -22.32
CA GLU A 274 11.01 2.70 -21.02
C GLU A 274 10.34 1.96 -19.86
N TYR A 275 9.03 1.71 -19.99
CA TYR A 275 8.33 0.88 -19.01
C TYR A 275 8.79 -0.58 -19.06
N ASP A 276 8.99 -1.15 -20.25
CA ASP A 276 9.46 -2.52 -20.42
C ASP A 276 10.86 -2.73 -19.84
N ASP A 277 11.77 -1.76 -20.06
CA ASP A 277 13.11 -1.76 -19.47
C ASP A 277 13.06 -1.71 -17.92
N MET A 278 12.21 -0.85 -17.36
CA MET A 278 12.02 -0.79 -15.90
C MET A 278 11.42 -2.07 -15.33
N LYS A 279 10.48 -2.68 -16.05
CA LYS A 279 9.84 -3.94 -15.69
C LYS A 279 10.86 -5.07 -15.66
N GLU A 280 11.72 -5.20 -16.69
CA GLU A 280 12.78 -6.20 -16.76
C GLU A 280 13.77 -6.06 -15.60
N ASP A 281 14.30 -4.86 -15.36
CA ASP A 281 15.18 -4.54 -14.24
C ASP A 281 14.60 -4.97 -12.88
N ILE A 282 13.30 -4.68 -12.66
CA ILE A 282 12.63 -5.00 -11.39
C ILE A 282 12.38 -6.50 -11.27
N GLN A 283 12.02 -7.18 -12.37
CA GLN A 283 11.85 -8.64 -12.38
C GLN A 283 13.15 -9.38 -12.09
N GLU A 284 14.29 -8.88 -12.59
CA GLU A 284 15.61 -9.42 -12.23
C GLU A 284 15.93 -9.25 -10.73
N MET A 285 15.55 -8.11 -10.13
CA MET A 285 15.69 -7.91 -8.68
C MET A 285 14.84 -8.92 -7.88
N LEU A 286 13.59 -9.14 -8.29
CA LEU A 286 12.69 -10.11 -7.63
C LEU A 286 13.22 -11.55 -7.74
N ALA A 287 13.82 -11.92 -8.88
CA ALA A 287 14.37 -13.26 -9.08
C ALA A 287 15.64 -13.52 -8.25
N SER A 288 16.26 -12.49 -7.68
CA SER A 288 17.48 -12.58 -6.86
C SER A 288 17.19 -12.77 -5.36
N GLU A 289 15.91 -12.74 -4.93
CA GLU A 289 15.47 -13.04 -3.55
C GLU A 289 15.34 -14.54 -3.29
#